data_5b8e46363f3df48829faca9a6b4d9975
#
_entry.id   5b8e46363f3df48829faca9a6b4d9975
#
_cell.length_a   1.000
_cell.length_b   1.000
_cell.length_c   1.000
_cell.angle_alpha   90.00
_cell.angle_beta   90.00
_cell.angle_gamma   90.00
#
_symmetry.space_group_name_H-M   'P 1'
#
loop_
_entity.id
_entity.type
_entity.pdbx_description
1 polymer ?
#
loop_
_entity_poly.entity_id
_entity_poly.type
_entity_poly.pdbx_seq_one_letter_code
_entity_poly.pdbx_strand_id
1 'polypeptide(L)'
;PFYDPQLPHAAKLDVMVSILYVSPPPAEYLDEAVKKALWFLDCGRQDDGKTKPRTMDWEQDAAIIFPAVNKIAGYETRNPQRYTHWWSIIGYFNEIEEGLFSQVLALRQKLARGKKLEKWEREFLKENRALVELRAKISDEEKELRQREQAAVDALFK
;
A
#
# COMPACT_ATOMS: atom_id res chain seq x y z
N PRO A 1 7.92 1.92 5.48
CA PRO A 1 8.25 2.27 6.88
C PRO A 1 7.03 2.59 7.73
N PHE A 2 6.03 3.36 7.24
CA PHE A 2 4.86 3.77 8.04
C PHE A 2 4.01 2.60 8.57
N TYR A 3 3.90 1.54 7.79
CA TYR A 3 3.13 0.36 8.14
C TYR A 3 3.96 -0.73 8.81
N ASP A 4 5.24 -0.46 9.07
CA ASP A 4 6.11 -1.37 9.77
C ASP A 4 5.84 -1.30 11.30
N PRO A 5 5.29 -2.35 11.92
CA PRO A 5 4.97 -2.34 13.34
C PRO A 5 6.20 -2.34 14.24
N GLN A 6 7.37 -2.75 13.74
CA GLN A 6 8.62 -2.77 14.54
C GLN A 6 9.26 -1.40 14.70
N LEU A 7 9.01 -0.49 13.75
CA LEU A 7 9.57 0.85 13.88
C LEU A 7 8.78 1.64 14.94
N PRO A 8 9.43 2.13 16.00
CA PRO A 8 8.82 3.07 16.92
C PRO A 8 8.23 4.27 16.17
N HIS A 9 7.18 4.85 16.70
CA HIS A 9 6.52 5.99 16.04
C HIS A 9 7.49 7.12 15.71
N ALA A 10 8.40 7.45 16.65
CA ALA A 10 9.45 8.44 16.43
C ALA A 10 10.34 8.11 15.22
N ALA A 11 10.81 6.86 15.11
CA ALA A 11 11.64 6.44 13.98
C ALA A 11 10.89 6.52 12.64
N LYS A 12 9.58 6.27 12.62
CA LYS A 12 8.76 6.46 11.41
C LYS A 12 8.70 7.92 10.97
N LEU A 13 8.56 8.83 11.93
CA LEU A 13 8.56 10.27 11.67
C LEU A 13 9.92 10.75 11.18
N ASP A 14 11.01 10.29 11.79
CA ASP A 14 12.37 10.60 11.35
C ASP A 14 12.65 10.16 9.92
N VAL A 15 12.27 8.92 9.58
CA VAL A 15 12.38 8.39 8.20
C VAL A 15 11.54 9.23 7.23
N MET A 16 10.30 9.58 7.60
CA MET A 16 9.45 10.41 6.77
C MET A 16 10.08 11.77 6.48
N VAL A 17 10.55 12.44 7.53
CA VAL A 17 11.19 13.76 7.42
C VAL A 17 12.45 13.67 6.57
N SER A 18 13.30 12.65 6.79
CA SER A 18 14.55 12.46 6.04
C SER A 18 14.34 12.19 4.55
N ILE A 19 13.20 11.58 4.16
CA ILE A 19 12.89 11.31 2.76
C ILE A 19 12.25 12.52 2.07
N LEU A 20 11.37 13.26 2.78
CA LEU A 20 10.57 14.31 2.16
C LEU A 20 11.23 15.69 2.18
N TYR A 21 12.19 15.91 3.07
CA TYR A 21 12.88 17.20 3.19
C TYR A 21 14.33 17.06 2.70
N VAL A 22 14.76 18.01 1.89
CA VAL A 22 16.15 18.08 1.37
C VAL A 22 17.16 18.29 2.50
N SER A 23 16.75 19.03 3.54
CA SER A 23 17.53 19.24 4.77
C SER A 23 16.62 19.08 5.98
N PRO A 24 17.13 18.54 7.10
CA PRO A 24 16.32 18.37 8.31
C PRO A 24 15.76 19.73 8.76
N PRO A 25 14.47 19.83 9.08
CA PRO A 25 13.90 21.04 9.63
C PRO A 25 14.47 21.31 11.02
N PRO A 26 14.62 22.57 11.45
CA PRO A 26 14.97 22.92 12.81
C PRO A 26 14.00 22.29 13.83
N ALA A 27 14.51 21.94 15.02
CA ALA A 27 13.71 21.22 16.03
C ALA A 27 12.41 21.96 16.40
N GLU A 28 12.42 23.29 16.40
CA GLU A 28 11.28 24.15 16.70
C GLU A 28 10.14 24.04 15.66
N TYR A 29 10.46 23.62 14.41
CA TYR A 29 9.47 23.43 13.32
C TYR A 29 9.16 21.97 13.04
N LEU A 30 9.66 21.01 13.82
CA LEU A 30 9.50 19.59 13.55
C LEU A 30 8.02 19.15 13.50
N ASP A 31 7.20 19.65 14.43
CA ASP A 31 5.76 19.33 14.45
C ASP A 31 5.03 19.85 13.21
N GLU A 32 5.38 21.05 12.74
CA GLU A 32 4.81 21.62 11.53
C GLU A 32 5.28 20.83 10.30
N ALA A 33 6.56 20.48 10.24
CA ALA A 33 7.13 19.67 9.18
C ALA A 33 6.45 18.31 9.08
N VAL A 34 6.22 17.62 10.20
CA VAL A 34 5.47 16.37 10.25
C VAL A 34 4.04 16.53 9.71
N LYS A 35 3.33 17.57 10.14
CA LYS A 35 1.97 17.87 9.64
C LYS A 35 1.95 18.10 8.13
N LYS A 36 2.91 18.86 7.60
CA LYS A 36 3.05 19.12 6.17
C LYS A 36 3.42 17.87 5.39
N ALA A 37 4.31 17.03 5.93
CA ALA A 37 4.68 15.76 5.32
C ALA A 37 3.48 14.80 5.24
N LEU A 38 2.69 14.67 6.29
CA LEU A 38 1.47 13.86 6.28
C LEU A 38 0.45 14.40 5.27
N TRP A 39 0.22 15.72 5.29
CA TRP A 39 -0.65 16.37 4.31
C TRP A 39 -0.20 16.10 2.86
N PHE A 40 1.11 16.14 2.60
CA PHE A 40 1.67 15.84 1.28
C PHE A 40 1.44 14.37 0.90
N LEU A 41 1.67 13.44 1.81
CA LEU A 41 1.48 12.01 1.56
C LEU A 41 0.00 11.67 1.30
N ASP A 42 -0.90 12.37 1.96
CA ASP A 42 -2.36 12.22 1.78
C ASP A 42 -2.91 13.03 0.60
N CYS A 43 -2.02 13.58 -0.24
CA CYS A 43 -2.39 14.40 -1.42
C CYS A 43 -3.30 15.59 -1.07
N GLY A 44 -3.07 16.24 0.07
CA GLY A 44 -3.87 17.37 0.54
C GLY A 44 -5.25 17.00 1.08
N ARG A 45 -5.59 15.72 1.18
CA ARG A 45 -6.87 15.29 1.73
C ARG A 45 -6.90 15.45 3.24
N GLN A 46 -8.06 15.80 3.76
CA GLN A 46 -8.31 15.76 5.20
C GLN A 46 -8.83 14.37 5.58
N ASP A 47 -8.33 13.85 6.69
CA ASP A 47 -8.85 12.60 7.27
C ASP A 47 -10.29 12.85 7.72
N ASP A 48 -11.22 12.01 7.25
CA ASP A 48 -12.63 12.03 7.66
C ASP A 48 -12.88 11.35 9.00
N GLY A 49 -11.83 10.88 9.67
CA GLY A 49 -11.87 10.18 10.97
C GLY A 49 -12.60 8.83 10.95
N LYS A 50 -13.02 8.36 9.76
CA LYS A 50 -13.77 7.11 9.63
C LYS A 50 -12.86 5.93 9.40
N THR A 51 -12.91 4.95 10.27
CA THR A 51 -12.23 3.68 10.08
C THR A 51 -12.89 2.91 8.93
N LYS A 52 -12.13 2.70 7.85
CA LYS A 52 -12.57 1.90 6.70
C LYS A 52 -11.89 0.53 6.76
N PRO A 53 -12.57 -0.55 6.40
CA PRO A 53 -11.94 -1.86 6.33
C PRO A 53 -10.80 -1.84 5.30
N ARG A 54 -9.72 -2.55 5.59
CA ARG A 54 -8.62 -2.73 4.63
C ARG A 54 -9.12 -3.56 3.45
N THR A 55 -9.10 -2.98 2.27
CA THR A 55 -9.54 -3.64 1.03
C THR A 55 -8.44 -3.70 -0.03
N MET A 56 -7.27 -3.13 0.26
CA MET A 56 -6.15 -3.03 -0.65
C MET A 56 -4.82 -3.13 0.09
N ASP A 57 -3.80 -3.58 -0.61
CA ASP A 57 -2.42 -3.55 -0.17
C ASP A 57 -1.52 -3.16 -1.34
N TRP A 58 -0.72 -2.10 -1.20
CA TRP A 58 0.13 -1.59 -2.27
C TRP A 58 1.17 -2.60 -2.76
N GLU A 59 1.69 -3.41 -1.87
CA GLU A 59 2.73 -4.38 -2.17
C GLU A 59 2.14 -5.64 -2.81
N GLN A 60 1.11 -6.22 -2.17
CA GLN A 60 0.42 -7.41 -2.69
C GLN A 60 -0.24 -7.15 -4.04
N ASP A 61 -0.88 -5.99 -4.18
CA ASP A 61 -1.69 -5.65 -5.34
C ASP A 61 -0.91 -4.92 -6.44
N ALA A 62 0.40 -4.68 -6.26
CA ALA A 62 1.24 -3.94 -7.20
C ALA A 62 1.10 -4.44 -8.66
N ALA A 63 1.01 -5.76 -8.84
CA ALA A 63 0.89 -6.39 -10.16
C ALA A 63 -0.41 -6.04 -10.90
N ILE A 64 -1.47 -5.65 -10.19
CA ILE A 64 -2.76 -5.25 -10.79
C ILE A 64 -3.01 -3.75 -10.71
N ILE A 65 -2.42 -3.05 -9.73
CA ILE A 65 -2.52 -1.60 -9.58
C ILE A 65 -1.74 -0.89 -10.69
N PHE A 66 -0.45 -1.22 -10.85
CA PHE A 66 0.40 -0.47 -11.77
C PHE A 66 0.00 -0.59 -13.24
N PRO A 67 -0.42 -1.75 -13.78
CA PRO A 67 -0.99 -1.80 -15.11
C PRO A 67 -2.24 -0.92 -15.28
N ALA A 68 -3.11 -0.86 -14.26
CA ALA A 68 -4.29 -0.01 -14.28
C ALA A 68 -3.91 1.48 -14.24
N VAL A 69 -2.97 1.87 -13.36
CA VAL A 69 -2.43 3.24 -13.30
C VAL A 69 -1.76 3.64 -14.61
N ASN A 70 -0.92 2.75 -15.17
CA ASN A 70 -0.22 3.00 -16.44
C ASN A 70 -1.16 3.15 -17.62
N LYS A 71 -2.29 2.41 -17.63
CA LYS A 71 -3.34 2.57 -18.65
C LYS A 71 -3.90 3.99 -18.64
N ILE A 72 -4.16 4.57 -17.47
CA ILE A 72 -4.66 5.93 -17.32
C ILE A 72 -3.56 6.96 -17.65
N ALA A 73 -2.35 6.74 -17.16
CA ALA A 73 -1.21 7.63 -17.38
C ALA A 73 -0.74 7.66 -18.84
N GLY A 74 -0.97 6.58 -19.60
CA GLY A 74 -0.46 6.42 -20.97
C GLY A 74 1.04 6.07 -21.06
N TYR A 75 1.68 5.74 -19.91
CA TYR A 75 3.08 5.36 -19.84
C TYR A 75 3.38 4.54 -18.57
N GLU A 76 4.58 3.89 -18.51
CA GLU A 76 5.05 3.19 -17.31
C GLU A 76 5.45 4.20 -16.22
N THR A 77 4.62 4.32 -15.19
CA THR A 77 4.81 5.30 -14.11
C THR A 77 5.98 5.00 -13.17
N ARG A 78 6.50 3.75 -13.19
CA ARG A 78 7.67 3.32 -12.42
C ARG A 78 8.97 3.40 -13.22
N ASN A 79 8.95 4.04 -14.41
CA ASN A 79 10.15 4.22 -15.20
C ASN A 79 11.14 5.14 -14.46
N PRO A 80 12.36 4.66 -14.08
CA PRO A 80 13.33 5.47 -13.34
C PRO A 80 13.87 6.66 -14.12
N GLN A 81 13.76 6.64 -15.46
CA GLN A 81 14.18 7.74 -16.32
C GLN A 81 13.14 8.85 -16.46
N ARG A 82 11.93 8.62 -15.94
CA ARG A 82 10.84 9.59 -16.00
C ARG A 82 10.24 9.81 -14.63
N TYR A 83 10.53 10.94 -14.02
CA TYR A 83 9.91 11.32 -12.76
C TYR A 83 8.40 11.51 -12.92
N THR A 84 7.62 10.85 -12.07
CA THR A 84 6.18 11.06 -11.93
C THR A 84 5.89 11.48 -10.50
N HIS A 85 5.34 12.66 -10.34
CA HIS A 85 5.01 13.20 -9.02
C HIS A 85 3.99 12.29 -8.30
N TRP A 86 4.15 12.11 -6.98
CA TRP A 86 3.30 11.26 -6.16
C TRP A 86 1.80 11.58 -6.31
N TRP A 87 1.44 12.85 -6.31
CA TRP A 87 0.05 13.26 -6.49
C TRP A 87 -0.52 12.89 -7.86
N SER A 88 0.29 12.90 -8.90
CA SER A 88 -0.14 12.43 -10.23
C SER A 88 -0.42 10.93 -10.22
N ILE A 89 0.44 10.13 -9.55
CA ILE A 89 0.21 8.68 -9.40
C ILE A 89 -1.12 8.42 -8.67
N ILE A 90 -1.37 9.13 -7.58
CA ILE A 90 -2.64 9.01 -6.83
C ILE A 90 -3.83 9.54 -7.65
N GLY A 91 -3.63 10.58 -8.47
CA GLY A 91 -4.63 11.06 -9.44
C GLY A 91 -5.02 9.95 -10.41
N TYR A 92 -4.05 9.36 -11.10
CA TYR A 92 -4.30 8.24 -12.03
C TYR A 92 -4.95 7.03 -11.34
N PHE A 93 -4.51 6.72 -10.11
CA PHE A 93 -5.11 5.66 -9.32
C PHE A 93 -6.59 5.90 -9.02
N ASN A 94 -6.98 7.13 -8.73
CA ASN A 94 -8.37 7.47 -8.45
C ASN A 94 -9.28 7.43 -9.69
N GLU A 95 -8.70 7.56 -10.89
CA GLU A 95 -9.40 7.47 -12.18
C GLU A 95 -9.55 6.03 -12.71
N ILE A 96 -9.11 5.01 -11.94
CA ILE A 96 -9.30 3.62 -12.32
C ILE A 96 -10.78 3.25 -12.19
N GLU A 97 -11.47 3.17 -13.32
CA GLU A 97 -12.90 2.83 -13.37
C GLU A 97 -13.12 1.32 -13.54
N GLU A 98 -12.61 0.73 -14.62
CA GLU A 98 -12.83 -0.66 -15.01
C GLU A 98 -11.53 -1.44 -15.14
N GLY A 99 -11.58 -2.72 -14.75
CA GLY A 99 -10.46 -3.64 -14.90
C GLY A 99 -10.35 -4.64 -13.75
N LEU A 100 -9.32 -5.46 -13.82
CA LEU A 100 -9.07 -6.51 -12.82
C LEU A 100 -8.93 -5.94 -11.40
N PHE A 101 -8.20 -4.82 -11.25
CA PHE A 101 -8.04 -4.18 -9.93
C PHE A 101 -9.38 -3.75 -9.33
N SER A 102 -10.24 -3.08 -10.13
CA SER A 102 -11.55 -2.61 -9.67
C SER A 102 -12.48 -3.77 -9.29
N GLN A 103 -12.45 -4.86 -10.05
CA GLN A 103 -13.22 -6.08 -9.73
C GLN A 103 -12.76 -6.68 -8.40
N VAL A 104 -11.46 -6.83 -8.20
CA VAL A 104 -10.88 -7.35 -6.95
C VAL A 104 -11.25 -6.44 -5.77
N LEU A 105 -11.12 -5.13 -5.95
CA LEU A 105 -11.44 -4.14 -4.91
C LEU A 105 -12.93 -4.18 -4.52
N ALA A 106 -13.83 -4.21 -5.51
CA ALA A 106 -15.27 -4.29 -5.29
C ALA A 106 -15.65 -5.58 -4.54
N LEU A 107 -15.05 -6.70 -4.92
CA LEU A 107 -15.29 -7.99 -4.29
C LEU A 107 -14.83 -8.00 -2.82
N ARG A 108 -13.63 -7.50 -2.54
CA ARG A 108 -13.11 -7.34 -1.17
C ARG A 108 -13.99 -6.43 -0.32
N GLN A 109 -14.50 -5.33 -0.89
CA GLN A 109 -15.42 -4.43 -0.20
C GLN A 109 -16.75 -5.12 0.17
N LYS A 110 -17.29 -5.97 -0.73
CA LYS A 110 -18.48 -6.78 -0.45
C LYS A 110 -18.22 -7.78 0.68
N LEU A 111 -17.10 -8.50 0.61
CA LEU A 111 -16.68 -9.46 1.64
C LEU A 111 -16.50 -8.78 3.01
N ALA A 112 -15.79 -7.65 3.05
CA ALA A 112 -15.55 -6.89 4.27
C ALA A 112 -16.83 -6.35 4.92
N ARG A 113 -17.89 -6.13 4.13
CA ARG A 113 -19.20 -5.68 4.59
C ARG A 113 -20.19 -6.84 4.83
N GLY A 114 -19.77 -8.09 4.69
CA GLY A 114 -20.64 -9.27 4.81
C GLY A 114 -21.76 -9.34 3.77
N LYS A 115 -21.60 -8.67 2.62
CA LYS A 115 -22.61 -8.67 1.57
C LYS A 115 -22.58 -9.99 0.79
N LYS A 116 -23.79 -10.44 0.37
CA LYS A 116 -23.94 -11.64 -0.46
C LYS A 116 -23.28 -11.41 -1.85
N LEU A 117 -22.52 -12.40 -2.28
CA LEU A 117 -21.90 -12.40 -3.58
C LEU A 117 -22.84 -12.96 -4.64
N GLU A 118 -22.80 -12.39 -5.84
CA GLU A 118 -23.46 -12.91 -7.03
C GLU A 118 -22.79 -14.21 -7.50
N LYS A 119 -23.45 -14.94 -8.42
CA LYS A 119 -22.94 -16.23 -8.90
C LYS A 119 -21.56 -16.09 -9.52
N TRP A 120 -21.39 -15.13 -10.43
CA TRP A 120 -20.13 -14.88 -11.11
C TRP A 120 -19.03 -14.41 -10.15
N GLU A 121 -19.37 -13.64 -9.11
CA GLU A 121 -18.41 -13.20 -8.09
C GLU A 121 -17.87 -14.37 -7.25
N ARG A 122 -18.73 -15.35 -6.96
CA ARG A 122 -18.32 -16.58 -6.26
C ARG A 122 -17.40 -17.44 -7.12
N GLU A 123 -17.71 -17.55 -8.42
CA GLU A 123 -16.86 -18.25 -9.38
C GLU A 123 -15.51 -17.56 -9.52
N PHE A 124 -15.50 -16.24 -9.69
CA PHE A 124 -14.28 -15.45 -9.75
C PHE A 124 -13.43 -15.59 -8.49
N LEU A 125 -14.06 -15.51 -7.30
CA LEU A 125 -13.38 -15.70 -6.01
C LEU A 125 -12.75 -17.09 -5.92
N LYS A 126 -13.45 -18.13 -6.35
CA LYS A 126 -12.94 -19.49 -6.32
C LYS A 126 -11.70 -19.67 -7.20
N GLU A 127 -11.72 -19.09 -8.41
CA GLU A 127 -10.63 -19.19 -9.37
C GLU A 127 -9.44 -18.28 -9.00
N ASN A 128 -9.71 -17.13 -8.39
CA ASN A 128 -8.72 -16.08 -8.11
C ASN A 128 -8.51 -15.83 -6.61
N ARG A 129 -8.64 -16.87 -5.80
CA ARG A 129 -8.62 -16.74 -4.34
C ARG A 129 -7.36 -16.04 -3.83
N ALA A 130 -6.18 -16.43 -4.32
CA ALA A 130 -4.89 -15.85 -3.94
C ALA A 130 -4.78 -14.35 -4.29
N LEU A 131 -5.49 -13.91 -5.34
CA LEU A 131 -5.55 -12.51 -5.75
C LEU A 131 -6.54 -11.71 -4.89
N VAL A 132 -7.69 -12.31 -4.54
CA VAL A 132 -8.75 -11.62 -3.80
C VAL A 132 -8.47 -11.59 -2.31
N GLU A 133 -7.96 -12.64 -1.71
CA GLU A 133 -7.67 -12.67 -0.27
C GLU A 133 -6.48 -11.78 0.07
N LEU A 134 -6.71 -10.79 0.94
CA LEU A 134 -5.61 -10.00 1.49
C LEU A 134 -4.84 -10.83 2.49
N ARG A 135 -3.52 -10.89 2.31
CA ARG A 135 -2.63 -11.49 3.29
C ARG A 135 -2.82 -10.81 4.64
N ALA A 136 -2.87 -11.59 5.70
CA ALA A 136 -2.79 -11.04 7.04
C ALA A 136 -1.49 -10.21 7.13
N LYS A 137 -1.55 -9.05 7.79
CA LYS A 137 -0.32 -8.34 8.14
C LYS A 137 0.40 -9.24 9.14
N ILE A 138 1.40 -9.97 8.67
CA ILE A 138 2.27 -10.77 9.52
C ILE A 138 3.02 -9.77 10.40
N SER A 139 3.03 -10.00 11.72
CA SER A 139 3.84 -9.19 12.62
C SER A 139 5.32 -9.35 12.23
N ASP A 140 6.12 -8.32 12.48
CA ASP A 140 7.52 -8.42 12.07
C ASP A 140 8.30 -9.45 12.90
N GLU A 141 7.84 -9.74 14.12
CA GLU A 141 8.31 -10.89 14.91
C GLU A 141 8.12 -12.22 14.15
N GLU A 142 6.96 -12.42 13.51
CA GLU A 142 6.73 -13.60 12.67
C GLU A 142 7.56 -13.58 11.38
N LYS A 143 7.84 -12.40 10.81
CA LYS A 143 8.73 -12.28 9.64
C LYS A 143 10.16 -12.61 10.01
N GLU A 144 10.66 -12.07 11.12
CA GLU A 144 12.01 -12.38 11.62
C GLU A 144 12.16 -13.86 11.97
N LEU A 145 11.14 -14.43 12.62
CA LEU A 145 11.15 -15.86 12.93
C LEU A 145 11.23 -16.68 11.65
N ARG A 146 10.40 -16.38 10.64
CA ARG A 146 10.44 -17.08 9.36
C ARG A 146 11.76 -16.88 8.61
N GLN A 147 12.36 -15.68 8.67
CA GLN A 147 13.67 -15.43 8.06
C GLN A 147 14.78 -16.23 8.77
N ARG A 148 14.75 -16.33 10.09
CA ARG A 148 15.68 -17.15 10.87
C ARG A 148 15.51 -18.63 10.56
N GLU A 149 14.27 -19.11 10.49
CA GLU A 149 13.95 -20.49 10.12
C GLU A 149 14.43 -20.79 8.69
N GLN A 150 14.18 -19.91 7.74
CA GLN A 150 14.64 -20.07 6.36
C GLN A 150 16.17 -20.07 6.26
N ALA A 151 16.84 -19.14 6.95
CA ALA A 151 18.30 -19.08 6.97
C ALA A 151 18.90 -20.35 7.62
N ALA A 152 18.25 -20.92 8.65
CA ALA A 152 18.67 -22.18 9.26
C ALA A 152 18.50 -23.36 8.29
N VAL A 153 17.40 -23.40 7.53
CA VAL A 153 17.17 -24.43 6.50
C VAL A 153 18.21 -24.29 5.39
N ASP A 154 18.46 -23.07 4.87
CA ASP A 154 19.44 -22.82 3.82
C ASP A 154 20.88 -23.17 4.26
N ALA A 155 21.18 -23.08 5.56
CA ALA A 155 22.47 -23.48 6.12
C ALA A 155 22.66 -25.00 6.19
N LEU A 156 21.54 -25.78 6.28
CA LEU A 156 21.59 -27.24 6.30
C LEU A 156 21.80 -27.87 4.91
N PHE A 157 21.56 -27.10 3.84
CA PHE A 157 21.70 -27.55 2.45
C PHE A 157 22.92 -26.98 1.74
N LYS A 158 23.83 -26.31 2.45
CA LYS A 158 25.16 -25.90 1.99
C LYS A 158 26.23 -26.86 2.50
#